data_2374570b9c39a6e34c26150f1830714e
#
_entry.id   2374570b9c39a6e34c26150f1830714e
#
_cell.length_a   1.000
_cell.length_b   1.000
_cell.length_c   1.000
_cell.angle_alpha   90.00
_cell.angle_beta   90.00
_cell.angle_gamma   90.00
#
_symmetry.space_group_name_H-M   'P 1'
#
loop_
_entity.id
_entity.type
_entity.pdbx_description
1 polymer ?
#
loop_
_entity_poly.entity_id
_entity_poly.type
_entity_poly.pdbx_seq_one_letter_code
_entity_poly.pdbx_strand_id
1 'polypeptide(L)'
;MKKLEYNPYLIDKIQPCGGIVFKDNYIKKGDGYEACINIYDYPSEVSHFWLKGLIKELDDTVITVDVGTANINEVLKKVNKSMNEHNSRIEDSRDYTTAINSNNEFGALSALTDDIVNNSEVMKQIVTRIFVWDRTLEGLENKEKNILEKLETLKYKGAIFINEQEYEWKSIKLPMSKQEKLPNGIIKQPIQALSLAGGYPFDFIELKDKTGMPLGTTRVGGSVIFDLFTKNFIRKSFNALILGLTGAGKSTLLKKLMNDNAILENIIRILDLTGEFGETIERLGGKVIKLDGSNGMINPFQIFATMIDTDTNEILEEQSYMFHINKLSMTYRFLAEGCSSEEIREFENLVNDFYIDFGIERDKCTTYKVKEYPIMEEFLNFIKKQLYNNVEKEELKTNLTTKRQERIESIKLTIENAINNYSKLFNGYSTIEDMSSERILSFELRNLSQFDNRIFNAQMFSILTMLWNGALKQGIKQKKLFDSGAITLDEATKYLLFIDEAHKYINSDNELAVDFFITFEREARKYFSGLVFATHSINDVVPESSDKTILGKIKTLFELTQYKFIMQQDNNAKKALETIFEGQLNDNEINNIPTFGQGDTTLIINGMNNITFHVEISE
;
A
#
# COMPACT_ATOMS: atom_id res chain seq x y z
N MET A 1 -34.02 -3.80 -14.75
CA MET A 1 -32.77 -4.55 -14.65
C MET A 1 -31.79 -3.99 -15.67
N LYS A 2 -30.76 -3.19 -15.27
CA LYS A 2 -29.66 -2.81 -16.15
C LYS A 2 -28.94 -4.10 -16.58
N LYS A 3 -28.83 -4.35 -17.89
CA LYS A 3 -27.93 -5.38 -18.40
C LYS A 3 -26.53 -5.04 -17.89
N LEU A 4 -25.95 -5.93 -17.07
CA LEU A 4 -24.53 -5.87 -16.76
C LEU A 4 -23.78 -6.05 -18.08
N GLU A 5 -23.16 -5.00 -18.56
CA GLU A 5 -22.22 -5.07 -19.68
C GLU A 5 -20.98 -5.80 -19.18
N TYR A 6 -20.76 -7.00 -19.68
CA TYR A 6 -19.56 -7.78 -19.41
C TYR A 6 -18.52 -7.52 -20.52
N ASN A 7 -17.26 -7.53 -20.13
CA ASN A 7 -16.17 -7.39 -21.09
C ASN A 7 -15.90 -8.75 -21.77
N PRO A 8 -16.20 -8.91 -23.07
CA PRO A 8 -16.03 -10.18 -23.77
C PRO A 8 -14.56 -10.63 -23.83
N TYR A 9 -13.60 -9.67 -23.88
CA TYR A 9 -12.17 -10.00 -23.88
C TYR A 9 -11.69 -10.57 -22.53
N LEU A 10 -12.27 -10.09 -21.43
CA LEU A 10 -11.98 -10.67 -20.11
C LEU A 10 -12.52 -12.09 -20.01
N ILE A 11 -13.75 -12.32 -20.48
CA ILE A 11 -14.36 -13.65 -20.47
C ILE A 11 -13.57 -14.63 -21.33
N ASP A 12 -13.13 -14.20 -22.50
CA ASP A 12 -12.27 -15.02 -23.37
C ASP A 12 -10.95 -15.43 -22.69
N LYS A 13 -10.37 -14.53 -21.89
CA LYS A 13 -9.14 -14.82 -21.14
C LYS A 13 -9.32 -15.74 -19.94
N ILE A 14 -10.47 -15.69 -19.27
CA ILE A 14 -10.74 -16.49 -18.06
C ILE A 14 -11.48 -17.80 -18.37
N GLN A 15 -12.01 -17.96 -19.57
CA GLN A 15 -12.61 -19.23 -19.99
C GLN A 15 -11.51 -20.20 -20.42
N PRO A 16 -11.59 -21.47 -20.01
CA PRO A 16 -10.70 -22.51 -20.54
C PRO A 16 -10.84 -22.60 -22.07
N CYS A 17 -9.73 -22.49 -22.79
CA CYS A 17 -9.71 -22.69 -24.24
C CYS A 17 -9.98 -24.16 -24.56
N GLY A 18 -11.07 -24.47 -25.27
CA GLY A 18 -11.42 -25.83 -25.66
C GLY A 18 -12.51 -26.48 -24.78
N GLY A 19 -12.78 -27.74 -25.05
CA GLY A 19 -13.80 -28.51 -24.35
C GLY A 19 -13.31 -29.18 -23.07
N ILE A 20 -14.24 -29.77 -22.31
CA ILE A 20 -13.94 -30.61 -21.16
C ILE A 20 -14.12 -32.05 -21.57
N VAL A 21 -13.12 -32.89 -21.30
CA VAL A 21 -13.14 -34.34 -21.57
C VAL A 21 -12.87 -35.08 -20.26
N PHE A 22 -13.83 -35.88 -19.81
CA PHE A 22 -13.65 -36.72 -18.63
C PHE A 22 -12.99 -38.04 -19.03
N LYS A 23 -11.93 -38.38 -18.32
CA LYS A 23 -11.19 -39.63 -18.41
C LYS A 23 -11.39 -40.44 -17.14
N ASP A 24 -10.83 -41.62 -17.10
CA ASP A 24 -11.05 -42.57 -16.01
C ASP A 24 -10.53 -42.00 -14.67
N ASN A 25 -9.38 -41.34 -14.66
CA ASN A 25 -8.70 -40.83 -13.46
C ASN A 25 -8.41 -39.32 -13.49
N TYR A 26 -8.66 -38.63 -14.61
CA TYR A 26 -8.47 -37.19 -14.73
C TYR A 26 -9.48 -36.52 -15.66
N ILE A 27 -9.51 -35.21 -15.64
CA ILE A 27 -10.30 -34.37 -16.52
C ILE A 27 -9.33 -33.58 -17.39
N LYS A 28 -9.49 -33.64 -18.72
CA LYS A 28 -8.75 -32.79 -19.64
C LYS A 28 -9.58 -31.54 -19.91
N LYS A 29 -9.04 -30.38 -19.55
CA LYS A 29 -9.54 -29.05 -19.91
C LYS A 29 -8.66 -28.47 -21.02
N GLY A 30 -9.11 -27.45 -21.73
CA GLY A 30 -8.40 -26.94 -22.91
C GLY A 30 -6.92 -26.60 -22.68
N ASP A 31 -6.58 -26.09 -21.52
CA ASP A 31 -5.24 -25.59 -21.13
C ASP A 31 -4.55 -26.45 -20.07
N GLY A 32 -5.12 -27.58 -19.66
CA GLY A 32 -4.49 -28.45 -18.68
C GLY A 32 -5.31 -29.66 -18.28
N TYR A 33 -4.90 -30.27 -17.19
CA TYR A 33 -5.43 -31.51 -16.63
C TYR A 33 -5.82 -31.28 -15.18
N GLU A 34 -6.92 -31.87 -14.73
CA GLU A 34 -7.42 -31.77 -13.35
C GLU A 34 -7.81 -33.15 -12.85
N ALA A 35 -7.64 -33.41 -11.56
CA ALA A 35 -8.15 -34.60 -10.90
C ALA A 35 -8.78 -34.25 -9.55
N CYS A 36 -9.70 -35.09 -9.10
CA CYS A 36 -10.30 -35.03 -7.79
C CYS A 36 -9.82 -36.20 -6.94
N ILE A 37 -9.21 -35.87 -5.81
CA ILE A 37 -8.85 -36.82 -4.75
C ILE A 37 -9.94 -36.74 -3.69
N ASN A 38 -10.55 -37.87 -3.36
CA ASN A 38 -11.53 -38.00 -2.29
C ASN A 38 -10.84 -38.48 -1.03
N ILE A 39 -11.09 -37.81 0.11
CA ILE A 39 -10.68 -38.30 1.42
C ILE A 39 -11.75 -39.30 1.90
N TYR A 40 -11.34 -40.56 2.11
CA TYR A 40 -12.25 -41.63 2.50
C TYR A 40 -11.99 -42.18 3.92
N ASP A 41 -10.85 -41.83 4.52
CA ASP A 41 -10.50 -42.20 5.90
C ASP A 41 -9.85 -41.03 6.61
N TYR A 42 -10.25 -40.78 7.85
CA TYR A 42 -9.86 -39.63 8.66
C TYR A 42 -9.16 -40.14 9.92
N PRO A 43 -8.25 -39.34 10.53
CA PRO A 43 -7.65 -39.70 11.82
C PRO A 43 -8.73 -39.84 12.90
N SER A 44 -8.53 -40.78 13.81
CA SER A 44 -9.44 -41.03 14.93
C SER A 44 -9.56 -39.86 15.91
N GLU A 45 -8.52 -39.06 16.02
CA GLU A 45 -8.47 -37.82 16.80
C GLU A 45 -8.06 -36.66 15.91
N VAL A 46 -8.78 -35.56 16.00
CA VAL A 46 -8.48 -34.32 15.29
C VAL A 46 -8.20 -33.19 16.28
N SER A 47 -7.18 -32.37 15.98
CA SER A 47 -6.88 -31.18 16.76
C SER A 47 -7.83 -30.03 16.43
N HIS A 48 -7.83 -28.98 17.25
CA HIS A 48 -8.51 -27.75 16.88
C HIS A 48 -7.95 -27.21 15.55
N PHE A 49 -8.83 -26.65 14.71
CA PHE A 49 -8.52 -26.13 13.37
C PHE A 49 -7.96 -27.18 12.39
N TRP A 50 -8.37 -28.46 12.51
CA TRP A 50 -7.87 -29.55 11.68
C TRP A 50 -8.07 -29.34 10.16
N LEU A 51 -9.17 -28.70 9.74
CA LEU A 51 -9.36 -28.34 8.31
C LEU A 51 -8.36 -27.28 7.85
N LYS A 52 -8.00 -26.33 8.72
CA LYS A 52 -6.98 -25.33 8.39
C LYS A 52 -5.59 -25.98 8.28
N GLY A 53 -5.27 -26.93 9.13
CA GLY A 53 -4.04 -27.72 9.02
C GLY A 53 -3.96 -28.46 7.67
N LEU A 54 -5.08 -29.06 7.23
CA LEU A 54 -5.16 -29.73 5.94
C LEU A 54 -4.95 -28.73 4.78
N ILE A 55 -5.62 -27.58 4.81
CA ILE A 55 -5.51 -26.55 3.75
C ILE A 55 -4.08 -26.01 3.66
N LYS A 56 -3.41 -25.79 4.79
CA LYS A 56 -2.06 -25.22 4.84
C LYS A 56 -0.99 -26.10 4.18
N GLU A 57 -1.17 -27.41 4.25
CA GLU A 57 -0.21 -28.38 3.71
C GLU A 57 -0.44 -28.68 2.21
N LEU A 58 -1.55 -28.25 1.65
CA LEU A 58 -1.96 -28.60 0.28
C LEU A 58 -2.02 -27.35 -0.62
N ASP A 59 -0.85 -26.90 -1.06
CA ASP A 59 -0.74 -25.77 -1.98
C ASP A 59 -1.34 -26.09 -3.36
N ASP A 60 -1.72 -25.08 -4.13
CA ASP A 60 -2.27 -25.16 -5.49
C ASP A 60 -3.49 -26.12 -5.63
N THR A 61 -4.33 -26.20 -4.61
CA THR A 61 -5.52 -27.06 -4.61
C THR A 61 -6.78 -26.30 -4.29
N VAL A 62 -7.93 -26.86 -4.70
CA VAL A 62 -9.25 -26.43 -4.25
C VAL A 62 -9.84 -27.54 -3.37
N ILE A 63 -10.06 -27.23 -2.10
CA ILE A 63 -10.63 -28.19 -1.16
C ILE A 63 -12.09 -27.85 -0.95
N THR A 64 -12.99 -28.84 -1.15
CA THR A 64 -14.41 -28.74 -0.81
C THR A 64 -14.74 -29.65 0.34
N VAL A 65 -15.53 -29.14 1.28
CA VAL A 65 -16.09 -29.93 2.39
C VAL A 65 -17.61 -29.81 2.31
N ASP A 66 -18.23 -30.83 1.77
CA ASP A 66 -19.68 -30.89 1.68
C ASP A 66 -20.25 -31.48 2.97
N VAL A 67 -21.20 -30.75 3.58
CA VAL A 67 -21.77 -31.11 4.88
C VAL A 67 -23.24 -31.45 4.76
N GLY A 68 -23.59 -32.63 5.25
CA GLY A 68 -24.98 -33.08 5.42
C GLY A 68 -25.29 -33.38 6.89
N THR A 69 -26.55 -33.62 7.20
CA THR A 69 -26.97 -34.10 8.53
C THR A 69 -27.23 -35.61 8.47
N ALA A 70 -26.56 -36.34 9.33
CA ALA A 70 -26.74 -37.80 9.39
C ALA A 70 -28.08 -38.20 10.01
N ASN A 71 -28.62 -39.31 9.55
CA ASN A 71 -29.74 -39.93 10.24
C ASN A 71 -29.22 -40.63 11.51
N ILE A 72 -29.62 -40.11 12.66
CA ILE A 72 -29.13 -40.55 13.97
C ILE A 72 -29.35 -42.05 14.21
N ASN A 73 -30.48 -42.58 13.76
CA ASN A 73 -30.80 -44.01 13.93
C ASN A 73 -29.88 -44.91 13.09
N GLU A 74 -29.49 -44.48 11.90
CA GLU A 74 -28.53 -45.20 11.07
C GLU A 74 -27.14 -45.16 11.65
N VAL A 75 -26.74 -44.02 12.20
CA VAL A 75 -25.44 -43.87 12.88
C VAL A 75 -25.37 -44.78 14.09
N LEU A 76 -26.34 -44.72 15.00
CA LEU A 76 -26.38 -45.57 16.19
C LEU A 76 -26.41 -47.05 15.81
N LYS A 77 -27.11 -47.47 14.77
CA LYS A 77 -27.10 -48.83 14.27
C LYS A 77 -25.71 -49.28 13.83
N LYS A 78 -24.97 -48.43 13.12
CA LYS A 78 -23.61 -48.72 12.67
C LYS A 78 -22.65 -48.75 13.86
N VAL A 79 -22.74 -47.78 14.78
CA VAL A 79 -21.94 -47.75 16.00
C VAL A 79 -22.12 -48.98 16.84
N ASN A 80 -23.38 -49.39 17.12
CA ASN A 80 -23.70 -50.60 17.86
C ASN A 80 -23.13 -51.86 17.20
N LYS A 81 -23.18 -51.94 15.87
CA LYS A 81 -22.60 -53.06 15.12
C LYS A 81 -21.05 -53.06 15.31
N SER A 82 -20.39 -51.92 15.16
CA SER A 82 -18.95 -51.81 15.33
C SER A 82 -18.52 -52.11 16.77
N MET A 83 -19.27 -51.65 17.77
CA MET A 83 -19.01 -51.99 19.18
C MET A 83 -19.06 -53.49 19.43
N ASN A 84 -20.04 -54.17 18.87
CA ASN A 84 -20.15 -55.65 19.00
C ASN A 84 -18.97 -56.37 18.32
N GLU A 85 -18.53 -55.89 17.14
CA GLU A 85 -17.37 -56.43 16.44
C GLU A 85 -16.08 -56.23 17.24
N HIS A 86 -15.87 -55.04 17.83
CA HIS A 86 -14.71 -54.79 18.69
C HIS A 86 -14.74 -55.61 19.99
N ASN A 87 -15.91 -55.75 20.61
CA ASN A 87 -16.05 -56.59 21.79
C ASN A 87 -15.69 -58.07 21.50
N SER A 88 -16.19 -58.62 20.37
CA SER A 88 -15.80 -59.95 19.94
C SER A 88 -14.30 -60.12 19.70
N ARG A 89 -13.68 -59.09 19.07
CA ARG A 89 -12.21 -59.08 18.88
C ARG A 89 -11.42 -59.00 20.17
N ILE A 90 -11.90 -58.30 21.21
CA ILE A 90 -11.31 -58.25 22.52
C ILE A 90 -11.32 -59.65 23.18
N GLU A 91 -12.47 -60.36 23.07
CA GLU A 91 -12.66 -61.70 23.64
C GLU A 91 -11.85 -62.77 22.92
N ASP A 92 -11.77 -62.73 21.58
CA ASP A 92 -11.13 -63.75 20.73
C ASP A 92 -9.64 -63.50 20.44
N SER A 93 -9.09 -62.35 20.80
CA SER A 93 -7.73 -61.94 20.42
C SER A 93 -6.68 -62.71 21.24
N ARG A 94 -5.71 -63.34 20.55
CA ARG A 94 -4.49 -63.92 21.12
C ARG A 94 -3.31 -62.93 21.15
N ASP A 95 -3.46 -61.81 20.45
CA ASP A 95 -2.45 -60.76 20.39
C ASP A 95 -2.84 -59.57 21.27
N TYR A 96 -1.96 -59.24 22.18
CA TYR A 96 -2.19 -58.17 23.17
C TYR A 96 -2.36 -56.77 22.53
N THR A 97 -1.63 -56.51 21.45
CA THR A 97 -1.72 -55.22 20.71
C THR A 97 -3.10 -55.06 20.04
N THR A 98 -3.61 -56.15 19.44
CA THR A 98 -4.95 -56.14 18.81
C THR A 98 -6.05 -55.97 19.86
N ALA A 99 -5.90 -56.59 21.03
CA ALA A 99 -6.85 -56.44 22.16
C ALA A 99 -6.89 -54.99 22.69
N ILE A 100 -5.71 -54.35 22.88
CA ILE A 100 -5.64 -52.97 23.33
C ILE A 100 -6.28 -52.01 22.28
N ASN A 101 -5.94 -52.17 21.01
CA ASN A 101 -6.50 -51.31 19.95
C ASN A 101 -8.03 -51.44 19.90
N SER A 102 -8.56 -52.69 19.94
CA SER A 102 -10.00 -52.93 19.94
C SER A 102 -10.71 -52.36 21.20
N ASN A 103 -10.03 -52.40 22.36
CA ASN A 103 -10.57 -51.81 23.58
C ASN A 103 -10.60 -50.26 23.53
N ASN A 104 -9.59 -49.63 22.96
CA ASN A 104 -9.56 -48.19 22.78
C ASN A 104 -10.67 -47.74 21.80
N GLU A 105 -10.85 -48.46 20.68
CA GLU A 105 -11.92 -48.19 19.73
C GLU A 105 -13.34 -48.39 20.32
N PHE A 106 -13.51 -49.43 21.11
CA PHE A 106 -14.74 -49.68 21.87
C PHE A 106 -15.03 -48.54 22.86
N GLY A 107 -14.03 -48.06 23.56
CA GLY A 107 -14.13 -46.93 24.49
C GLY A 107 -14.55 -45.64 23.78
N ALA A 108 -13.92 -45.35 22.63
CA ALA A 108 -14.26 -44.19 21.80
C ALA A 108 -15.70 -44.24 21.27
N LEU A 109 -16.14 -45.39 20.76
CA LEU A 109 -17.53 -45.60 20.30
C LEU A 109 -18.57 -45.52 21.42
N SER A 110 -18.18 -45.96 22.64
CA SER A 110 -19.04 -45.83 23.84
C SER A 110 -19.20 -44.36 24.25
N ALA A 111 -18.11 -43.58 24.27
CA ALA A 111 -18.18 -42.15 24.53
C ALA A 111 -18.99 -41.41 23.49
N LEU A 112 -18.85 -41.74 22.20
CA LEU A 112 -19.66 -41.18 21.12
C LEU A 112 -21.14 -41.49 21.33
N THR A 113 -21.49 -42.71 21.74
CA THR A 113 -22.87 -43.10 22.01
C THR A 113 -23.45 -42.29 23.17
N ASP A 114 -22.68 -42.06 24.22
CA ASP A 114 -23.07 -41.25 25.37
C ASP A 114 -23.33 -39.81 24.99
N ASP A 115 -22.46 -39.21 24.17
CA ASP A 115 -22.61 -37.85 23.65
C ASP A 115 -23.89 -37.70 22.80
N ILE A 116 -24.20 -38.70 21.94
CA ILE A 116 -25.38 -38.67 21.09
C ILE A 116 -26.67 -38.81 21.94
N VAL A 117 -26.68 -39.75 22.91
CA VAL A 117 -27.88 -40.11 23.65
C VAL A 117 -28.14 -39.14 24.81
N ASN A 118 -27.12 -38.82 25.59
CA ASN A 118 -27.25 -38.04 26.82
C ASN A 118 -26.96 -36.55 26.63
N ASN A 119 -26.01 -36.18 25.75
CA ASN A 119 -25.62 -34.80 25.50
C ASN A 119 -26.29 -34.17 24.28
N SER A 120 -27.18 -34.90 23.59
CA SER A 120 -27.88 -34.42 22.39
C SER A 120 -26.97 -33.96 21.25
N GLU A 121 -25.78 -34.58 21.12
CA GLU A 121 -24.81 -34.25 20.06
C GLU A 121 -25.43 -34.55 18.68
N VAL A 122 -25.21 -33.61 17.73
CA VAL A 122 -25.73 -33.71 16.37
C VAL A 122 -24.68 -34.33 15.46
N MET A 123 -25.04 -35.47 14.86
CA MET A 123 -24.16 -36.12 13.89
C MET A 123 -24.32 -35.50 12.51
N LYS A 124 -23.20 -35.04 11.96
CA LYS A 124 -23.05 -34.57 10.58
C LYS A 124 -22.45 -35.67 9.70
N GLN A 125 -22.56 -35.49 8.40
CA GLN A 125 -21.84 -36.27 7.40
C GLN A 125 -21.02 -35.33 6.56
N ILE A 126 -19.74 -35.63 6.34
CA ILE A 126 -18.87 -34.84 5.51
C ILE A 126 -18.36 -35.65 4.32
N VAL A 127 -18.13 -34.95 3.21
CA VAL A 127 -17.41 -35.44 2.04
C VAL A 127 -16.36 -34.40 1.74
N THR A 128 -15.09 -34.75 1.84
CA THR A 128 -13.97 -33.83 1.57
C THR A 128 -13.29 -34.25 0.27
N ARG A 129 -13.19 -33.30 -0.65
CA ARG A 129 -12.59 -33.45 -1.96
C ARG A 129 -11.47 -32.44 -2.15
N ILE A 130 -10.39 -32.88 -2.82
CA ILE A 130 -9.25 -32.06 -3.17
C ILE A 130 -9.13 -32.07 -4.69
N PHE A 131 -9.38 -30.92 -5.32
CA PHE A 131 -9.18 -30.74 -6.74
C PHE A 131 -7.78 -30.18 -6.98
N VAL A 132 -7.02 -30.86 -7.83
CA VAL A 132 -5.65 -30.51 -8.19
C VAL A 132 -5.56 -30.33 -9.70
N TRP A 133 -4.75 -29.39 -10.14
CA TRP A 133 -4.61 -29.02 -11.55
C TRP A 133 -3.15 -28.85 -11.95
N ASP A 134 -2.82 -29.22 -13.21
CA ASP A 134 -1.54 -28.93 -13.84
C ASP A 134 -1.71 -28.75 -15.36
N ARG A 135 -0.73 -28.06 -16.00
CA ARG A 135 -0.71 -27.88 -17.45
C ARG A 135 -0.38 -29.16 -18.21
N THR A 136 0.37 -30.06 -17.59
CA THR A 136 0.84 -31.34 -18.16
C THR A 136 0.26 -32.52 -17.39
N LEU A 137 0.08 -33.64 -18.03
CA LEU A 137 -0.42 -34.85 -17.36
C LEU A 137 0.62 -35.37 -16.36
N GLU A 138 1.91 -35.36 -16.73
CA GLU A 138 3.00 -35.78 -15.84
C GLU A 138 3.08 -34.87 -14.60
N GLY A 139 2.89 -33.56 -14.77
CA GLY A 139 2.84 -32.61 -13.66
C GLY A 139 1.66 -32.90 -12.72
N LEU A 140 0.48 -33.21 -13.26
CA LEU A 140 -0.69 -33.62 -12.49
C LEU A 140 -0.41 -34.88 -11.67
N GLU A 141 0.12 -35.95 -12.29
CA GLU A 141 0.45 -37.21 -11.61
C GLU A 141 1.48 -37.00 -10.47
N ASN A 142 2.47 -36.14 -10.68
CA ASN A 142 3.44 -35.79 -9.64
C ASN A 142 2.78 -35.04 -8.47
N LYS A 143 1.87 -34.08 -8.74
CA LYS A 143 1.11 -33.38 -7.70
C LYS A 143 0.20 -34.33 -6.94
N GLU A 144 -0.52 -35.21 -7.62
CA GLU A 144 -1.37 -36.23 -7.02
C GLU A 144 -0.59 -37.09 -6.02
N LYS A 145 0.57 -37.58 -6.44
CA LYS A 145 1.45 -38.40 -5.59
C LYS A 145 1.89 -37.63 -4.35
N ASN A 146 2.36 -36.39 -4.51
CA ASN A 146 2.78 -35.54 -3.41
C ASN A 146 1.64 -35.26 -2.41
N ILE A 147 0.42 -35.03 -2.93
CA ILE A 147 -0.76 -34.80 -2.07
C ILE A 147 -1.11 -36.07 -1.29
N LEU A 148 -1.08 -37.23 -1.92
CA LEU A 148 -1.37 -38.50 -1.24
C LEU A 148 -0.33 -38.80 -0.15
N GLU A 149 0.96 -38.58 -0.39
CA GLU A 149 2.02 -38.71 0.61
C GLU A 149 1.84 -37.73 1.78
N LYS A 150 1.45 -36.48 1.52
CA LYS A 150 1.13 -35.49 2.57
C LYS A 150 -0.09 -35.92 3.39
N LEU A 151 -1.15 -36.41 2.74
CA LEU A 151 -2.34 -36.92 3.42
C LEU A 151 -1.99 -38.08 4.37
N GLU A 152 -1.17 -39.04 3.93
CA GLU A 152 -0.70 -40.14 4.78
C GLU A 152 0.08 -39.65 6.00
N THR A 153 0.96 -38.64 5.80
CA THR A 153 1.71 -38.01 6.91
C THR A 153 0.76 -37.39 7.94
N LEU A 154 -0.34 -36.81 7.48
CA LEU A 154 -1.41 -36.24 8.31
C LEU A 154 -2.41 -37.27 8.83
N LYS A 155 -2.19 -38.57 8.55
CA LYS A 155 -3.07 -39.72 8.89
C LYS A 155 -4.45 -39.68 8.22
N TYR A 156 -4.57 -39.00 7.07
CA TYR A 156 -5.73 -39.13 6.18
C TYR A 156 -5.44 -40.15 5.09
N LYS A 157 -6.49 -40.77 4.55
CA LYS A 157 -6.37 -41.57 3.33
C LYS A 157 -7.23 -40.97 2.24
N GLY A 158 -6.59 -40.72 1.11
CA GLY A 158 -7.22 -40.21 -0.09
C GLY A 158 -7.07 -41.17 -1.28
N ALA A 159 -7.96 -41.06 -2.24
CA ALA A 159 -7.86 -41.78 -3.50
C ALA A 159 -8.57 -41.05 -4.64
N ILE A 160 -8.09 -41.29 -5.85
CA ILE A 160 -8.78 -40.90 -7.08
C ILE A 160 -9.74 -42.02 -7.44
N PHE A 161 -11.04 -41.75 -7.51
CA PHE A 161 -12.03 -42.75 -7.88
C PHE A 161 -12.12 -42.84 -9.39
N ILE A 162 -11.89 -44.07 -9.89
CA ILE A 162 -11.83 -44.37 -11.32
C ILE A 162 -13.27 -44.27 -11.90
N ASN A 163 -13.39 -43.61 -13.05
CA ASN A 163 -14.66 -43.35 -13.75
C ASN A 163 -15.65 -42.43 -13.01
N GLU A 164 -15.27 -41.79 -11.93
CA GLU A 164 -16.14 -40.88 -11.16
C GLU A 164 -15.78 -39.38 -11.34
N GLN A 165 -14.75 -39.05 -12.07
CA GLN A 165 -14.22 -37.66 -12.22
C GLN A 165 -15.28 -36.69 -12.75
N GLU A 166 -16.20 -37.12 -13.62
CA GLU A 166 -17.31 -36.29 -14.12
C GLU A 166 -18.28 -35.91 -12.99
N TYR A 167 -18.60 -36.85 -12.12
CA TYR A 167 -19.55 -36.64 -11.04
C TYR A 167 -18.91 -35.82 -9.91
N GLU A 168 -17.63 -36.06 -9.62
CA GLU A 168 -16.87 -35.28 -8.66
C GLU A 168 -16.77 -33.81 -9.08
N TRP A 169 -16.47 -33.56 -10.36
CA TRP A 169 -16.47 -32.20 -10.90
C TRP A 169 -17.86 -31.53 -10.86
N LYS A 170 -18.91 -32.26 -11.15
CA LYS A 170 -20.29 -31.74 -11.03
C LYS A 170 -20.66 -31.42 -9.58
N SER A 171 -20.10 -32.14 -8.61
CA SER A 171 -20.40 -31.97 -7.20
C SER A 171 -20.03 -30.60 -6.67
N ILE A 172 -19.00 -29.93 -7.22
CA ILE A 172 -18.55 -28.57 -6.82
C ILE A 172 -19.72 -27.56 -6.79
N LYS A 173 -20.71 -27.74 -7.67
CA LYS A 173 -21.83 -26.81 -7.83
C LYS A 173 -23.13 -27.32 -7.22
N LEU A 174 -23.12 -28.48 -6.58
CA LEU A 174 -24.32 -29.14 -6.08
C LEU A 174 -24.29 -29.23 -4.55
N PRO A 175 -25.41 -28.90 -3.86
CA PRO A 175 -25.53 -29.18 -2.44
C PRO A 175 -25.60 -30.69 -2.20
N MET A 176 -25.20 -31.14 -0.99
CA MET A 176 -25.11 -32.54 -0.60
C MET A 176 -26.36 -33.37 -0.99
N SER A 177 -27.55 -32.85 -0.76
CA SER A 177 -28.81 -33.51 -1.10
C SER A 177 -29.03 -33.77 -2.60
N LYS A 178 -28.37 -33.04 -3.48
CA LYS A 178 -28.35 -33.27 -4.93
C LYS A 178 -27.21 -34.18 -5.36
N GLN A 179 -26.06 -34.10 -4.68
CA GLN A 179 -24.94 -35.00 -4.92
C GLN A 179 -25.30 -36.46 -4.66
N GLU A 180 -26.10 -36.73 -3.64
CA GLU A 180 -26.62 -38.08 -3.31
C GLU A 180 -27.43 -38.72 -4.44
N LYS A 181 -27.89 -37.97 -5.42
CA LYS A 181 -28.63 -38.47 -6.61
C LYS A 181 -27.71 -38.72 -7.81
N LEU A 182 -26.43 -38.43 -7.70
CA LEU A 182 -25.46 -38.74 -8.73
C LEU A 182 -25.15 -40.26 -8.71
N PRO A 183 -24.82 -40.85 -9.87
CA PRO A 183 -24.58 -42.30 -9.97
C PRO A 183 -23.29 -42.79 -9.27
N ASN A 184 -22.43 -41.90 -8.82
CA ASN A 184 -21.16 -42.26 -8.17
C ASN A 184 -21.31 -42.69 -6.71
N GLY A 185 -20.36 -43.47 -6.23
CA GLY A 185 -20.31 -43.96 -4.87
C GLY A 185 -19.74 -42.90 -3.89
N ILE A 186 -20.61 -42.05 -3.33
CA ILE A 186 -20.16 -41.03 -2.36
C ILE A 186 -19.86 -41.70 -1.02
N ILE A 187 -18.60 -41.59 -0.54
CA ILE A 187 -18.19 -42.04 0.78
C ILE A 187 -18.39 -40.87 1.77
N LYS A 188 -19.38 -41.02 2.65
CA LYS A 188 -19.73 -40.05 3.67
C LYS A 188 -19.13 -40.45 5.00
N GLN A 189 -18.34 -39.55 5.58
CA GLN A 189 -17.80 -39.75 6.93
C GLN A 189 -18.73 -39.12 7.96
N PRO A 190 -19.24 -39.89 8.93
CA PRO A 190 -19.97 -39.31 10.06
C PRO A 190 -18.97 -38.59 11.00
N ILE A 191 -19.38 -37.43 11.48
CA ILE A 191 -18.60 -36.59 12.40
C ILE A 191 -19.55 -35.88 13.37
N GLN A 192 -19.13 -35.71 14.62
CA GLN A 192 -19.83 -34.87 15.59
C GLN A 192 -19.85 -33.41 15.12
N ALA A 193 -20.96 -32.71 15.33
CA ALA A 193 -21.06 -31.30 14.94
C ALA A 193 -20.05 -30.43 15.68
N LEU A 194 -19.76 -30.77 16.94
CA LEU A 194 -18.73 -30.08 17.73
C LEU A 194 -17.31 -30.27 17.12
N SER A 195 -16.96 -31.50 16.71
CA SER A 195 -15.68 -31.79 16.07
C SER A 195 -15.55 -31.12 14.70
N LEU A 196 -16.66 -31.05 13.94
CA LEU A 196 -16.71 -30.30 12.68
C LEU A 196 -16.52 -28.79 12.90
N ALA A 197 -17.20 -28.22 13.91
CA ALA A 197 -17.02 -26.81 14.29
C ALA A 197 -15.60 -26.51 14.75
N GLY A 198 -14.97 -27.45 15.48
CA GLY A 198 -13.56 -27.36 15.86
C GLY A 198 -12.59 -27.36 14.68
N GLY A 199 -13.03 -27.84 13.52
CA GLY A 199 -12.27 -27.80 12.26
C GLY A 199 -12.32 -26.46 11.51
N TYR A 200 -13.02 -25.43 12.03
CA TYR A 200 -13.27 -24.15 11.36
C TYR A 200 -12.06 -23.62 10.55
N PRO A 201 -12.13 -23.54 9.21
CA PRO A 201 -10.98 -23.21 8.38
C PRO A 201 -10.84 -21.71 8.05
N PHE A 202 -11.85 -20.90 8.43
CA PHE A 202 -11.99 -19.50 8.00
C PHE A 202 -11.47 -18.50 9.05
N ASP A 203 -10.57 -18.92 9.94
CA ASP A 203 -9.97 -18.05 10.94
C ASP A 203 -8.74 -17.32 10.35
N PHE A 204 -8.91 -16.56 9.31
CA PHE A 204 -7.86 -15.78 8.71
C PHE A 204 -8.15 -14.28 8.82
N ILE A 205 -7.08 -13.52 8.97
CA ILE A 205 -7.11 -12.05 8.92
C ILE A 205 -7.05 -11.67 7.46
N GLU A 206 -7.97 -10.85 7.00
CA GLU A 206 -8.02 -10.36 5.62
C GLU A 206 -8.39 -8.88 5.57
N LEU A 207 -8.05 -8.24 4.47
CA LEU A 207 -8.51 -6.91 4.10
C LEU A 207 -9.11 -6.98 2.69
N LYS A 208 -10.36 -6.60 2.54
CA LYS A 208 -11.06 -6.62 1.26
C LYS A 208 -11.70 -5.27 0.98
N ASP A 209 -10.92 -4.36 0.43
CA ASP A 209 -11.46 -3.10 -0.07
C ASP A 209 -12.22 -3.34 -1.37
N LYS A 210 -13.37 -2.70 -1.52
CA LYS A 210 -14.30 -2.93 -2.63
C LYS A 210 -13.70 -2.61 -4.00
N THR A 211 -12.85 -1.58 -4.05
CA THR A 211 -12.19 -1.06 -5.26
C THR A 211 -10.67 -1.31 -5.25
N GLY A 212 -10.20 -2.13 -4.29
CA GLY A 212 -8.78 -2.37 -4.06
C GLY A 212 -8.12 -3.30 -5.07
N MET A 213 -6.80 -3.22 -5.10
CA MET A 213 -5.93 -4.14 -5.85
C MET A 213 -5.29 -5.17 -4.91
N PRO A 214 -5.00 -6.39 -5.39
CA PRO A 214 -4.33 -7.41 -4.59
C PRO A 214 -2.94 -6.93 -4.16
N LEU A 215 -2.71 -6.78 -2.87
CA LEU A 215 -1.44 -6.32 -2.31
C LEU A 215 -0.58 -7.47 -1.81
N GLY A 216 -1.20 -8.53 -1.29
CA GLY A 216 -0.49 -9.69 -0.79
C GLY A 216 -1.38 -10.65 0.00
N THR A 217 -0.74 -11.56 0.73
CA THR A 217 -1.42 -12.57 1.56
C THR A 217 -0.90 -12.56 3.00
N THR A 218 -1.81 -12.78 3.95
CA THR A 218 -1.46 -12.89 5.36
C THR A 218 -0.85 -14.26 5.66
N ARG A 219 -0.07 -14.38 6.74
CA ARG A 219 0.53 -15.66 7.17
C ARG A 219 -0.50 -16.78 7.40
N VAL A 220 -1.76 -16.42 7.60
CA VAL A 220 -2.87 -17.36 7.83
C VAL A 220 -3.71 -17.59 6.57
N GLY A 221 -3.27 -17.10 5.40
CA GLY A 221 -3.88 -17.37 4.09
C GLY A 221 -4.99 -16.41 3.68
N GLY A 222 -5.20 -15.31 4.41
CA GLY A 222 -6.17 -14.27 4.03
C GLY A 222 -5.61 -13.32 2.98
N SER A 223 -6.43 -12.91 2.03
CA SER A 223 -6.04 -11.92 1.00
C SER A 223 -6.05 -10.50 1.55
N VAL A 224 -5.08 -9.71 1.09
CA VAL A 224 -5.02 -8.27 1.35
C VAL A 224 -5.30 -7.55 0.04
N ILE A 225 -6.55 -7.12 -0.14
CA ILE A 225 -7.01 -6.28 -1.25
C ILE A 225 -7.13 -4.87 -0.70
N PHE A 226 -6.27 -3.97 -1.17
CA PHE A 226 -6.08 -2.65 -0.59
C PHE A 226 -6.37 -1.55 -1.60
N ASP A 227 -7.13 -0.54 -1.16
CA ASP A 227 -7.35 0.72 -1.86
C ASP A 227 -6.98 1.89 -0.94
N LEU A 228 -6.00 2.67 -1.36
CA LEU A 228 -5.54 3.87 -0.65
C LEU A 228 -6.67 4.89 -0.44
N PHE A 229 -7.64 4.93 -1.36
CA PHE A 229 -8.74 5.89 -1.37
C PHE A 229 -10.04 5.40 -0.74
N THR A 230 -10.04 4.20 -0.16
CA THR A 230 -11.18 3.73 0.63
C THR A 230 -11.52 4.74 1.71
N LYS A 231 -12.75 5.29 1.67
CA LYS A 231 -13.25 6.27 2.63
C LYS A 231 -14.43 5.71 3.41
N ASN A 232 -14.30 5.73 4.73
CA ASN A 232 -15.36 5.33 5.65
C ASN A 232 -15.25 6.12 6.97
N PHE A 233 -15.97 5.72 8.02
CA PHE A 233 -15.92 6.41 9.32
C PHE A 233 -14.56 6.23 10.04
N ILE A 234 -13.75 5.22 9.70
CA ILE A 234 -12.41 4.98 10.26
C ILE A 234 -11.34 5.61 9.36
N ARG A 235 -11.36 5.31 8.06
CA ARG A 235 -10.38 5.77 7.08
C ARG A 235 -10.79 7.14 6.54
N LYS A 236 -10.06 8.17 6.91
CA LYS A 236 -10.44 9.57 6.65
C LYS A 236 -9.46 10.33 5.77
N SER A 237 -8.23 9.82 5.60
CA SER A 237 -7.19 10.42 4.75
C SER A 237 -6.56 9.36 3.85
N PHE A 238 -5.78 9.79 2.86
CA PHE A 238 -5.25 8.98 1.78
C PHE A 238 -3.72 8.94 1.79
N ASN A 239 -3.12 9.14 2.98
CA ASN A 239 -1.69 9.22 3.14
C ASN A 239 -1.14 7.89 3.65
N ALA A 240 0.03 7.50 3.14
CA ALA A 240 0.70 6.26 3.53
C ALA A 240 2.20 6.47 3.79
N LEU A 241 2.70 5.85 4.84
CA LEU A 241 4.11 5.75 5.20
C LEU A 241 4.59 4.32 4.95
N ILE A 242 5.77 4.16 4.36
CA ILE A 242 6.45 2.87 4.21
C ILE A 242 7.79 2.96 4.94
N LEU A 243 7.94 2.18 6.00
CA LEU A 243 9.17 2.06 6.78
C LEU A 243 9.82 0.70 6.54
N GLY A 244 11.15 0.67 6.26
CA GLY A 244 11.84 -0.62 6.14
C GLY A 244 13.32 -0.44 5.80
N LEU A 245 14.16 -1.36 6.23
CA LEU A 245 15.58 -1.36 5.91
C LEU A 245 15.86 -1.50 4.41
N THR A 246 17.10 -1.24 4.01
CA THR A 246 17.55 -1.55 2.65
C THR A 246 17.36 -3.04 2.35
N GLY A 247 16.74 -3.35 1.21
CA GLY A 247 16.42 -4.75 0.85
C GLY A 247 15.13 -5.31 1.45
N ALA A 248 14.44 -4.61 2.34
CA ALA A 248 13.16 -5.07 2.92
C ALA A 248 11.99 -5.09 1.91
N GLY A 249 12.13 -4.42 0.75
CA GLY A 249 11.08 -4.37 -0.28
C GLY A 249 10.32 -3.06 -0.38
N LYS A 250 10.79 -1.97 0.26
CA LYS A 250 10.14 -0.64 0.24
C LYS A 250 9.85 -0.12 -1.17
N SER A 251 10.90 -0.02 -2.01
CA SER A 251 10.76 0.51 -3.38
C SER A 251 9.83 -0.37 -4.22
N THR A 252 9.80 -1.68 -3.95
CA THR A 252 8.88 -2.62 -4.59
C THR A 252 7.43 -2.34 -4.20
N LEU A 253 7.14 -2.18 -2.91
CA LEU A 253 5.80 -1.81 -2.44
C LEU A 253 5.39 -0.44 -2.96
N LEU A 254 6.30 0.54 -2.95
CA LEU A 254 6.05 1.89 -3.48
C LEU A 254 5.70 1.84 -4.98
N LYS A 255 6.48 1.08 -5.77
CA LYS A 255 6.21 0.84 -7.20
C LYS A 255 4.88 0.12 -7.43
N LYS A 256 4.52 -0.85 -6.58
CA LYS A 256 3.24 -1.55 -6.67
C LYS A 256 2.07 -0.60 -6.44
N LEU A 257 2.08 0.16 -5.34
CA LEU A 257 1.04 1.17 -5.06
C LEU A 257 0.94 2.22 -6.17
N MET A 258 2.07 2.62 -6.75
CA MET A 258 2.11 3.53 -7.88
C MET A 258 1.48 2.91 -9.14
N ASN A 259 1.85 1.67 -9.49
CA ASN A 259 1.30 0.96 -10.65
C ASN A 259 -0.21 0.76 -10.52
N ASP A 260 -0.69 0.35 -9.36
CA ASP A 260 -2.11 0.16 -9.09
C ASP A 260 -2.90 1.46 -9.32
N ASN A 261 -2.35 2.59 -8.87
CA ASN A 261 -2.96 3.90 -9.08
C ASN A 261 -2.79 4.44 -10.51
N ALA A 262 -1.74 4.04 -11.22
CA ALA A 262 -1.57 4.36 -12.64
C ALA A 262 -2.63 3.66 -13.51
N ILE A 263 -2.95 2.40 -13.20
CA ILE A 263 -4.02 1.62 -13.85
C ILE A 263 -5.39 2.28 -13.64
N LEU A 264 -5.63 2.85 -12.45
CA LEU A 264 -6.85 3.59 -12.11
C LEU A 264 -6.89 5.01 -12.71
N GLU A 265 -5.96 5.35 -13.59
CA GLU A 265 -5.85 6.64 -14.29
C GLU A 265 -5.68 7.86 -13.36
N ASN A 266 -5.16 7.67 -12.16
CA ASN A 266 -4.84 8.74 -11.23
C ASN A 266 -3.62 9.55 -11.72
N ILE A 267 -3.52 10.81 -11.27
CA ILE A 267 -2.37 11.68 -11.52
C ILE A 267 -1.27 11.31 -10.51
N ILE A 268 -0.09 10.97 -11.03
CA ILE A 268 1.04 10.50 -10.24
C ILE A 268 2.21 11.46 -10.38
N ARG A 269 2.78 11.83 -9.25
CA ARG A 269 4.00 12.62 -9.12
C ARG A 269 4.96 11.89 -8.21
N ILE A 270 6.21 11.78 -8.62
CA ILE A 270 7.23 11.03 -7.88
C ILE A 270 8.44 11.92 -7.66
N LEU A 271 8.90 11.99 -6.41
CA LEU A 271 10.23 12.52 -6.06
C LEU A 271 11.19 11.32 -5.95
N ASP A 272 12.00 11.14 -6.98
CA ASP A 272 12.91 10.01 -7.14
C ASP A 272 14.35 10.44 -6.84
N LEU A 273 14.79 10.16 -5.61
CA LEU A 273 16.14 10.52 -5.18
C LEU A 273 17.21 9.56 -5.73
N THR A 274 16.86 8.30 -5.92
CA THR A 274 17.77 7.23 -6.31
C THR A 274 17.86 7.04 -7.83
N GLY A 275 16.84 7.48 -8.57
CA GLY A 275 16.68 7.27 -10.02
C GLY A 275 16.24 5.85 -10.37
N GLU A 276 15.59 5.13 -9.43
CA GLU A 276 15.12 3.75 -9.64
C GLU A 276 13.76 3.64 -10.33
N PHE A 277 13.03 4.75 -10.46
CA PHE A 277 11.67 4.74 -10.99
C PHE A 277 11.61 4.98 -12.51
N GLY A 278 12.70 5.49 -13.12
CA GLY A 278 12.72 5.93 -14.51
C GLY A 278 12.13 4.93 -15.50
N GLU A 279 12.64 3.70 -15.53
CA GLU A 279 12.16 2.64 -16.42
C GLU A 279 10.67 2.29 -16.19
N THR A 280 10.26 2.23 -14.92
CA THR A 280 8.85 1.96 -14.57
C THR A 280 7.93 3.08 -15.07
N ILE A 281 8.36 4.33 -14.94
CA ILE A 281 7.60 5.50 -15.40
C ILE A 281 7.45 5.52 -16.93
N GLU A 282 8.54 5.26 -17.65
CA GLU A 282 8.51 5.20 -19.12
C GLU A 282 7.59 4.07 -19.61
N ARG A 283 7.62 2.91 -18.98
CA ARG A 283 6.73 1.78 -19.27
C ARG A 283 5.24 2.13 -19.06
N LEU A 284 4.94 2.97 -18.08
CA LEU A 284 3.59 3.47 -17.81
C LEU A 284 3.19 4.65 -18.71
N GLY A 285 4.03 5.04 -19.67
CA GLY A 285 3.80 6.18 -20.57
C GLY A 285 3.97 7.53 -19.90
N GLY A 286 4.66 7.60 -18.76
CA GLY A 286 4.99 8.83 -18.06
C GLY A 286 6.31 9.44 -18.54
N LYS A 287 6.67 10.59 -17.95
CA LYS A 287 7.92 11.32 -18.26
C LYS A 287 8.82 11.46 -17.04
N VAL A 288 10.13 11.46 -17.27
CA VAL A 288 11.15 11.72 -16.24
C VAL A 288 11.74 13.11 -16.49
N ILE A 289 11.73 13.93 -15.45
CA ILE A 289 12.30 15.28 -15.45
C ILE A 289 13.48 15.30 -14.50
N LYS A 290 14.66 15.68 -15.01
CA LYS A 290 15.86 15.84 -14.18
C LYS A 290 15.93 17.26 -13.67
N LEU A 291 15.92 17.43 -12.36
CA LEU A 291 15.94 18.73 -11.69
C LEU A 291 17.37 19.16 -11.31
N ASP A 292 18.31 18.88 -12.18
CA ASP A 292 19.71 19.27 -12.10
C ASP A 292 20.07 20.44 -13.04
N GLY A 293 19.05 21.06 -13.62
CA GLY A 293 19.20 22.12 -14.62
C GLY A 293 19.47 21.62 -16.04
N SER A 294 19.43 20.29 -16.29
CA SER A 294 19.61 19.75 -17.65
C SER A 294 18.33 19.80 -18.48
N ASN A 295 17.17 19.46 -17.89
CA ASN A 295 15.87 19.46 -18.61
C ASN A 295 14.68 19.95 -17.78
N GLY A 296 14.91 20.38 -16.55
CA GLY A 296 13.89 20.90 -15.65
C GLY A 296 14.37 22.10 -14.85
N MET A 297 13.59 23.17 -14.84
CA MET A 297 13.81 24.37 -14.06
C MET A 297 12.50 24.86 -13.45
N ILE A 298 12.55 25.34 -12.23
CA ILE A 298 11.45 26.03 -11.56
C ILE A 298 11.93 27.44 -11.23
N ASN A 299 11.28 28.46 -11.78
CA ASN A 299 11.55 29.84 -11.46
C ASN A 299 11.17 30.13 -10.01
N PRO A 300 12.11 30.50 -9.11
CA PRO A 300 11.79 30.83 -7.73
C PRO A 300 10.78 31.98 -7.59
N PHE A 301 10.77 32.92 -8.55
CA PHE A 301 9.89 34.10 -8.55
C PHE A 301 8.50 33.84 -9.17
N GLN A 302 8.24 32.66 -9.68
CA GLN A 302 6.89 32.31 -10.14
C GLN A 302 5.96 32.08 -8.95
N ILE A 303 4.81 32.75 -8.96
CA ILE A 303 3.80 32.64 -7.91
C ILE A 303 2.82 31.53 -8.26
N PHE A 304 2.68 30.57 -7.37
CA PHE A 304 1.74 29.46 -7.52
C PHE A 304 0.52 29.67 -6.60
N ALA A 305 -0.64 29.21 -7.06
CA ALA A 305 -1.83 29.14 -6.21
C ALA A 305 -1.61 28.09 -5.11
N THR A 306 -1.57 28.55 -3.85
CA THR A 306 -1.28 27.70 -2.69
C THR A 306 -2.36 27.75 -1.62
N MET A 307 -3.22 28.75 -1.66
CA MET A 307 -4.29 28.99 -0.71
C MET A 307 -5.64 29.06 -1.42
N ILE A 308 -6.65 28.44 -0.83
CA ILE A 308 -7.99 28.33 -1.39
C ILE A 308 -9.02 28.60 -0.30
N ASP A 309 -10.05 29.32 -0.64
CA ASP A 309 -11.24 29.45 0.18
C ASP A 309 -11.98 28.12 0.25
N THR A 310 -12.20 27.61 1.47
CA THR A 310 -12.81 26.29 1.70
C THR A 310 -14.30 26.25 1.37
N ASP A 311 -14.97 27.40 1.34
CA ASP A 311 -16.42 27.51 1.13
C ASP A 311 -16.75 27.76 -0.34
N THR A 312 -15.99 28.64 -1.01
CA THR A 312 -16.21 28.98 -2.41
C THR A 312 -15.39 28.15 -3.40
N ASN A 313 -14.34 27.48 -2.93
CA ASN A 313 -13.33 26.79 -3.75
C ASN A 313 -12.65 27.74 -4.77
N GLU A 314 -12.49 29.00 -4.41
CA GLU A 314 -11.76 30.00 -5.19
C GLU A 314 -10.34 30.18 -4.67
N ILE A 315 -9.41 30.53 -5.57
CA ILE A 315 -8.03 30.81 -5.19
C ILE A 315 -8.00 32.13 -4.41
N LEU A 316 -7.39 32.10 -3.24
CA LEU A 316 -7.13 33.30 -2.42
C LEU A 316 -5.80 33.93 -2.88
N GLU A 317 -5.87 34.86 -3.83
CA GLU A 317 -4.70 35.45 -4.49
C GLU A 317 -3.76 36.15 -3.49
N GLU A 318 -4.28 37.01 -2.61
CA GLU A 318 -3.46 37.72 -1.63
C GLU A 318 -2.77 36.75 -0.64
N GLN A 319 -3.47 35.73 -0.17
CA GLN A 319 -2.89 34.72 0.73
C GLN A 319 -1.83 33.89 0.01
N SER A 320 -2.09 33.53 -1.27
CA SER A 320 -1.10 32.84 -2.10
C SER A 320 0.15 33.72 -2.33
N TYR A 321 -0.02 35.03 -2.50
CA TYR A 321 1.10 35.97 -2.58
C TYR A 321 1.90 36.00 -1.27
N MET A 322 1.22 36.14 -0.11
CA MET A 322 1.89 36.14 1.21
C MET A 322 2.68 34.84 1.44
N PHE A 323 2.07 33.70 1.09
CA PHE A 323 2.76 32.40 1.18
C PHE A 323 3.98 32.35 0.27
N HIS A 324 3.88 32.91 -0.94
CA HIS A 324 5.00 32.99 -1.88
C HIS A 324 6.15 33.86 -1.34
N ILE A 325 5.89 35.02 -0.73
CA ILE A 325 6.91 35.83 -0.08
C ILE A 325 7.61 35.03 1.04
N ASN A 326 6.84 34.34 1.86
CA ASN A 326 7.42 33.48 2.89
C ASN A 326 8.29 32.37 2.27
N LYS A 327 7.83 31.74 1.17
CA LYS A 327 8.62 30.75 0.42
C LYS A 327 9.95 31.33 -0.04
N LEU A 328 9.94 32.52 -0.65
CA LEU A 328 11.17 33.18 -1.11
C LEU A 328 12.11 33.52 0.05
N SER A 329 11.56 33.99 1.17
CA SER A 329 12.34 34.21 2.39
C SER A 329 13.03 32.94 2.89
N MET A 330 12.34 31.80 2.83
CA MET A 330 12.91 30.50 3.19
C MET A 330 13.98 30.05 2.18
N THR A 331 13.73 30.20 0.88
CA THR A 331 14.73 29.94 -0.15
C THR A 331 15.99 30.77 0.08
N TYR A 332 15.81 32.06 0.41
CA TYR A 332 16.92 32.94 0.74
C TYR A 332 17.68 32.47 1.98
N ARG A 333 17.00 32.07 3.07
CA ARG A 333 17.63 31.52 4.28
C ARG A 333 18.51 30.30 4.00
N PHE A 334 18.07 29.43 3.10
CA PHE A 334 18.91 28.30 2.69
C PHE A 334 20.13 28.75 1.91
N LEU A 335 20.01 29.71 1.01
CA LEU A 335 21.13 30.23 0.21
C LEU A 335 22.12 31.08 1.03
N ALA A 336 21.60 31.85 1.99
CA ALA A 336 22.35 32.78 2.86
C ALA A 336 22.46 32.22 4.28
N GLU A 337 23.31 31.20 4.46
CA GLU A 337 23.52 30.56 5.77
C GLU A 337 23.94 31.57 6.84
N GLY A 338 23.25 31.57 7.98
CA GLY A 338 23.52 32.45 9.10
C GLY A 338 23.06 33.90 8.94
N CYS A 339 22.19 34.20 7.95
CA CYS A 339 21.63 35.52 7.76
C CYS A 339 20.80 35.99 8.97
N SER A 340 20.86 37.30 9.26
CA SER A 340 20.12 37.88 10.40
C SER A 340 18.65 38.07 10.10
N SER A 341 17.83 38.15 11.16
CA SER A 341 16.38 38.42 11.00
C SER A 341 16.12 39.78 10.34
N GLU A 342 16.99 40.75 10.52
CA GLU A 342 16.93 42.07 9.88
C GLU A 342 17.21 41.98 8.38
N GLU A 343 18.18 41.14 7.98
CA GLU A 343 18.49 40.89 6.58
C GLU A 343 17.35 40.21 5.85
N ILE A 344 16.70 39.24 6.49
CA ILE A 344 15.53 38.57 5.94
C ILE A 344 14.39 39.56 5.71
N ARG A 345 14.10 40.44 6.68
CA ARG A 345 13.07 41.47 6.51
C ARG A 345 13.40 42.45 5.40
N GLU A 346 14.68 42.81 5.24
CA GLU A 346 15.12 43.65 4.13
C GLU A 346 14.94 42.95 2.79
N PHE A 347 15.23 41.62 2.73
CA PHE A 347 14.97 40.81 1.55
C PHE A 347 13.48 40.77 1.19
N GLU A 348 12.59 40.54 2.16
CA GLU A 348 11.14 40.55 1.97
C GLU A 348 10.63 41.91 1.44
N ASN A 349 11.15 43.02 1.98
CA ASN A 349 10.82 44.34 1.49
C ASN A 349 11.28 44.55 0.05
N LEU A 350 12.53 44.16 -0.27
CA LEU A 350 13.05 44.25 -1.64
C LEU A 350 12.25 43.42 -2.63
N VAL A 351 11.83 42.23 -2.26
CA VAL A 351 10.98 41.37 -3.12
C VAL A 351 9.61 42.00 -3.34
N ASN A 352 8.97 42.55 -2.30
CA ASN A 352 7.68 43.22 -2.44
C ASN A 352 7.79 44.46 -3.35
N ASP A 353 8.81 45.29 -3.15
CA ASP A 353 9.05 46.46 -3.98
C ASP A 353 9.37 46.07 -5.43
N PHE A 354 10.10 44.97 -5.62
CA PHE A 354 10.42 44.43 -6.93
C PHE A 354 9.19 43.94 -7.70
N TYR A 355 8.26 43.22 -7.07
CA TYR A 355 7.02 42.80 -7.74
C TYR A 355 6.16 44.00 -8.15
N ILE A 356 6.10 45.04 -7.30
CA ILE A 356 5.40 46.28 -7.67
C ILE A 356 6.08 46.96 -8.85
N ASP A 357 7.41 47.10 -8.83
CA ASP A 357 8.18 47.70 -9.94
C ASP A 357 8.05 46.90 -11.25
N PHE A 358 7.96 45.60 -11.16
CA PHE A 358 7.82 44.67 -12.28
C PHE A 358 6.37 44.65 -12.82
N GLY A 359 5.39 45.08 -12.04
CA GLY A 359 3.98 45.18 -12.46
C GLY A 359 3.12 43.94 -12.14
N ILE A 360 3.52 43.12 -11.18
CA ILE A 360 2.71 41.99 -10.67
C ILE A 360 1.66 42.51 -9.69
N GLU A 361 0.39 42.37 -10.05
CA GLU A 361 -0.74 42.75 -9.19
C GLU A 361 -1.09 41.60 -8.23
N ARG A 362 -1.27 41.91 -6.93
CA ARG A 362 -1.47 40.89 -5.88
C ARG A 362 -2.81 40.16 -5.97
N ASP A 363 -3.84 40.81 -6.46
CA ASP A 363 -5.21 40.28 -6.60
C ASP A 363 -5.40 39.28 -7.74
N LYS A 364 -4.41 39.14 -8.61
CA LYS A 364 -4.37 38.17 -9.73
C LYS A 364 -3.00 37.54 -9.91
N CYS A 365 -2.20 37.49 -8.84
CA CYS A 365 -0.78 37.15 -8.91
C CYS A 365 -0.49 35.72 -9.41
N THR A 366 -1.45 34.79 -9.32
CA THR A 366 -1.28 33.40 -9.78
C THR A 366 -1.76 33.18 -11.24
N THR A 367 -2.30 34.20 -11.89
CA THR A 367 -2.94 34.09 -13.22
C THR A 367 -2.01 34.44 -14.40
N TYR A 368 -0.85 34.99 -14.10
CA TYR A 368 0.13 35.35 -15.12
C TYR A 368 0.74 34.12 -15.81
N LYS A 369 1.16 34.26 -17.07
CA LYS A 369 1.88 33.21 -17.79
C LYS A 369 3.30 33.09 -17.27
N VAL A 370 3.91 31.91 -17.43
CA VAL A 370 5.26 31.60 -16.96
C VAL A 370 6.30 32.66 -17.29
N LYS A 371 6.28 33.18 -18.53
CA LYS A 371 7.23 34.20 -19.02
C LYS A 371 6.90 35.64 -18.61
N GLU A 372 5.79 35.84 -17.93
CA GLU A 372 5.36 37.14 -17.40
C GLU A 372 5.83 37.33 -15.94
N TYR A 373 6.38 36.29 -15.30
CA TYR A 373 7.03 36.42 -14.02
C TYR A 373 8.49 36.79 -14.18
N PRO A 374 9.04 37.62 -13.25
CA PRO A 374 10.46 37.97 -13.29
C PRO A 374 11.36 36.77 -13.01
N ILE A 375 12.61 36.85 -13.44
CA ILE A 375 13.66 35.88 -13.13
C ILE A 375 14.67 36.44 -12.14
N MET A 376 15.56 35.61 -11.62
CA MET A 376 16.51 35.99 -10.56
C MET A 376 17.47 37.11 -11.02
N GLU A 377 17.87 37.14 -12.28
CA GLU A 377 18.73 38.18 -12.84
C GLU A 377 18.04 39.56 -12.85
N GLU A 378 16.73 39.61 -13.11
CA GLU A 378 15.96 40.84 -13.07
C GLU A 378 15.86 41.38 -11.63
N PHE A 379 15.70 40.47 -10.66
CA PHE A 379 15.76 40.84 -9.25
C PHE A 379 17.14 41.35 -8.83
N LEU A 380 18.22 40.72 -9.28
CA LEU A 380 19.57 41.23 -9.05
C LEU A 380 19.76 42.65 -9.59
N ASN A 381 19.27 42.89 -10.81
CA ASN A 381 19.33 44.23 -11.43
C ASN A 381 18.50 45.26 -10.65
N PHE A 382 17.37 44.84 -10.09
CA PHE A 382 16.60 45.70 -9.18
C PHE A 382 17.37 46.03 -7.89
N ILE A 383 17.98 45.02 -7.24
CA ILE A 383 18.81 45.23 -6.04
C ILE A 383 19.95 46.22 -6.33
N LYS A 384 20.66 46.08 -7.46
CA LYS A 384 21.73 47.01 -7.89
C LYS A 384 21.20 48.44 -8.03
N LYS A 385 20.00 48.62 -8.59
CA LYS A 385 19.37 49.96 -8.67
C LYS A 385 18.96 50.52 -7.30
N GLN A 386 18.68 49.66 -6.30
CA GLN A 386 18.40 50.12 -4.92
C GLN A 386 19.68 50.52 -4.18
N LEU A 387 20.80 49.92 -4.49
CA LEU A 387 22.09 50.16 -3.83
C LEU A 387 22.90 51.31 -4.46
N TYR A 388 22.92 51.41 -5.79
CA TYR A 388 23.77 52.34 -6.54
C TYR A 388 22.96 53.47 -7.17
N ASN A 389 23.55 54.70 -7.20
CA ASN A 389 23.08 55.79 -8.05
C ASN A 389 23.49 55.58 -9.50
N ASN A 390 24.69 55.05 -9.73
CA ASN A 390 25.18 54.65 -11.03
C ASN A 390 25.63 53.18 -10.93
N VAL A 391 24.88 52.29 -11.58
CA VAL A 391 25.14 50.85 -11.51
C VAL A 391 26.44 50.47 -12.23
N GLU A 392 26.78 51.15 -13.35
CA GLU A 392 28.02 50.88 -14.11
C GLU A 392 29.29 51.23 -13.35
N LYS A 393 29.24 52.29 -12.53
CA LYS A 393 30.36 52.77 -11.72
C LYS A 393 30.31 52.29 -10.28
N GLU A 394 29.29 51.56 -9.90
CA GLU A 394 29.05 51.10 -8.51
C GLU A 394 29.08 52.25 -7.47
N GLU A 395 28.57 53.44 -7.88
CA GLU A 395 28.48 54.61 -7.02
C GLU A 395 27.33 54.44 -6.01
N LEU A 396 27.62 54.25 -4.73
CA LEU A 396 26.63 54.03 -3.69
C LEU A 396 25.66 55.20 -3.50
N LYS A 397 24.45 54.90 -3.19
CA LYS A 397 23.42 55.91 -2.83
C LYS A 397 23.77 56.56 -1.48
N THR A 398 23.83 57.85 -1.42
CA THR A 398 24.14 58.62 -0.22
C THR A 398 23.02 58.70 0.81
N ASN A 399 21.80 58.35 0.44
CA ASN A 399 20.61 58.36 1.31
C ASN A 399 20.39 57.04 2.08
N LEU A 400 21.25 56.05 1.91
CA LEU A 400 21.18 54.79 2.64
C LEU A 400 21.93 54.89 3.97
N THR A 401 21.37 54.35 5.06
CA THR A 401 22.10 54.13 6.30
C THR A 401 23.12 53.00 6.10
N THR A 402 24.28 53.08 6.76
CA THR A 402 25.33 52.05 6.67
C THR A 402 24.80 50.64 6.92
N LYS A 403 23.97 50.47 7.93
CA LYS A 403 23.36 49.16 8.26
C LYS A 403 22.44 48.63 7.16
N ARG A 404 21.69 49.50 6.48
CA ARG A 404 20.82 49.10 5.37
C ARG A 404 21.63 48.74 4.14
N GLN A 405 22.67 49.52 3.88
CA GLN A 405 23.62 49.25 2.81
C GLN A 405 24.26 47.86 2.97
N GLU A 406 24.83 47.57 4.17
CA GLU A 406 25.45 46.27 4.47
C GLU A 406 24.47 45.09 4.22
N ARG A 407 23.20 45.22 4.64
CA ARG A 407 22.19 44.19 4.38
C ARG A 407 21.90 44.01 2.89
N ILE A 408 21.70 45.09 2.13
CA ILE A 408 21.45 45.01 0.69
C ILE A 408 22.68 44.44 -0.04
N GLU A 409 23.90 44.76 0.39
CA GLU A 409 25.13 44.19 -0.17
C GLU A 409 25.23 42.68 0.09
N SER A 410 24.89 42.21 1.31
CA SER A 410 24.82 40.80 1.63
C SER A 410 23.80 40.06 0.75
N ILE A 411 22.59 40.64 0.59
CA ILE A 411 21.55 40.08 -0.28
C ILE A 411 22.03 40.03 -1.74
N LYS A 412 22.66 41.12 -2.24
CA LYS A 412 23.22 41.16 -3.58
C LYS A 412 24.22 40.03 -3.82
N LEU A 413 25.17 39.85 -2.90
CA LEU A 413 26.22 38.83 -2.97
C LEU A 413 25.61 37.41 -3.00
N THR A 414 24.62 37.15 -2.18
CA THR A 414 23.92 35.85 -2.14
C THR A 414 23.22 35.54 -3.47
N ILE A 415 22.50 36.52 -4.05
CA ILE A 415 21.80 36.38 -5.33
C ILE A 415 22.81 36.28 -6.48
N GLU A 416 23.91 37.06 -6.48
CA GLU A 416 24.97 36.93 -7.47
C GLU A 416 25.64 35.55 -7.41
N ASN A 417 25.88 35.00 -6.23
CA ASN A 417 26.42 33.66 -6.07
C ASN A 417 25.44 32.59 -6.68
N ALA A 418 24.15 32.69 -6.40
CA ALA A 418 23.13 31.78 -6.94
C ALA A 418 23.10 31.86 -8.48
N ILE A 419 23.20 33.04 -9.06
CA ILE A 419 23.20 33.22 -10.53
C ILE A 419 24.52 32.69 -11.12
N ASN A 420 25.66 33.04 -10.56
CA ASN A 420 26.97 32.71 -11.16
C ASN A 420 27.29 31.21 -11.08
N ASN A 421 26.97 30.57 -9.96
CA ASN A 421 27.32 29.17 -9.72
C ASN A 421 26.19 28.20 -10.05
N TYR A 422 24.92 28.63 -9.95
CA TYR A 422 23.74 27.77 -10.02
C TYR A 422 22.68 28.31 -10.98
N SER A 423 23.08 29.05 -12.03
CA SER A 423 22.17 29.70 -13.01
C SER A 423 21.11 28.73 -13.56
N LYS A 424 21.52 27.52 -13.92
CA LYS A 424 20.63 26.51 -14.49
C LYS A 424 19.53 26.01 -13.51
N LEU A 425 19.71 26.27 -12.23
CA LEU A 425 18.75 25.87 -11.19
C LEU A 425 17.82 27.03 -10.82
N PHE A 426 18.32 28.30 -10.81
CA PHE A 426 17.60 29.41 -10.21
C PHE A 426 17.32 30.58 -11.17
N ASN A 427 18.03 30.70 -12.29
CA ASN A 427 17.92 31.87 -13.17
C ASN A 427 17.32 31.53 -14.52
N GLY A 428 16.00 31.57 -14.62
CA GLY A 428 15.26 31.32 -15.85
C GLY A 428 13.79 31.09 -15.60
N TYR A 429 13.02 30.91 -16.67
CA TYR A 429 11.60 30.61 -16.59
C TYR A 429 11.36 29.12 -16.32
N SER A 430 10.29 28.82 -15.59
CA SER A 430 9.92 27.41 -15.35
C SER A 430 9.64 26.69 -16.67
N THR A 431 10.24 25.52 -16.82
CA THR A 431 10.05 24.64 -17.99
C THR A 431 9.08 23.51 -17.72
N ILE A 432 8.67 23.33 -16.45
CA ILE A 432 7.90 22.17 -15.97
C ILE A 432 6.40 22.38 -16.13
N GLU A 433 5.92 23.63 -16.24
CA GLU A 433 4.49 23.94 -16.32
C GLU A 433 3.82 23.33 -17.55
N ASP A 434 4.53 23.27 -18.70
CA ASP A 434 4.03 22.65 -19.93
C ASP A 434 3.78 21.14 -19.79
N MET A 435 4.33 20.52 -18.72
CA MET A 435 4.16 19.10 -18.39
C MET A 435 3.09 18.86 -17.32
N SER A 436 2.38 19.91 -16.87
CA SER A 436 1.30 19.78 -15.87
C SER A 436 0.13 18.93 -16.37
N SER A 437 -0.06 18.83 -17.69
CA SER A 437 -1.05 17.97 -18.34
C SER A 437 -0.67 16.48 -18.33
N GLU A 438 0.60 16.15 -18.07
CA GLU A 438 1.05 14.76 -18.04
C GLU A 438 0.51 14.05 -16.81
N ARG A 439 -0.04 12.86 -17.03
CA ARG A 439 -0.65 12.07 -15.94
C ARG A 439 0.38 11.52 -14.97
N ILE A 440 1.52 11.07 -15.47
CA ILE A 440 2.58 10.46 -14.66
C ILE A 440 3.88 11.22 -14.90
N LEU A 441 4.44 11.78 -13.83
CA LEU A 441 5.72 12.49 -13.86
C LEU A 441 6.63 12.02 -12.71
N SER A 442 7.87 11.70 -13.04
CA SER A 442 8.94 11.51 -12.08
C SER A 442 9.92 12.68 -12.12
N PHE A 443 10.26 13.20 -10.96
CA PHE A 443 11.28 14.22 -10.77
C PHE A 443 12.53 13.52 -10.22
N GLU A 444 13.51 13.28 -11.09
CA GLU A 444 14.79 12.67 -10.71
C GLU A 444 15.67 13.70 -10.02
N LEU A 445 16.04 13.41 -8.78
CA LEU A 445 16.77 14.29 -7.88
C LEU A 445 18.20 13.80 -7.58
N ARG A 446 18.62 12.69 -8.20
CA ARG A 446 19.93 12.05 -7.94
C ARG A 446 21.09 13.03 -8.03
N ASN A 447 21.15 13.80 -9.12
CA ASN A 447 22.23 14.77 -9.29
C ASN A 447 22.06 15.97 -8.36
N LEU A 448 20.83 16.42 -8.13
CA LEU A 448 20.54 17.53 -7.21
C LEU A 448 20.94 17.18 -5.78
N SER A 449 20.79 15.92 -5.35
CA SER A 449 21.18 15.46 -4.01
C SER A 449 22.69 15.44 -3.75
N GLN A 450 23.51 15.61 -4.80
CA GLN A 450 24.97 15.71 -4.69
C GLN A 450 25.46 17.15 -4.47
N PHE A 451 24.58 18.14 -4.67
CA PHE A 451 24.89 19.52 -4.32
C PHE A 451 24.88 19.72 -2.80
N ASP A 452 25.39 20.86 -2.38
CA ASP A 452 25.30 21.31 -0.98
C ASP A 452 23.83 21.29 -0.50
N ASN A 453 23.60 20.87 0.75
CA ASN A 453 22.27 20.79 1.35
C ASN A 453 21.46 22.09 1.23
N ARG A 454 22.12 23.26 1.21
CA ARG A 454 21.49 24.56 1.03
C ARG A 454 20.79 24.67 -0.34
N ILE A 455 21.49 24.26 -1.39
CA ILE A 455 20.99 24.30 -2.77
C ILE A 455 19.86 23.26 -2.93
N PHE A 456 20.09 22.07 -2.40
CA PHE A 456 19.10 21.00 -2.39
C PHE A 456 17.79 21.45 -1.72
N ASN A 457 17.86 21.98 -0.49
CA ASN A 457 16.68 22.43 0.27
C ASN A 457 15.96 23.60 -0.41
N ALA A 458 16.70 24.58 -0.97
CA ALA A 458 16.11 25.69 -1.70
C ALA A 458 15.30 25.23 -2.94
N GLN A 459 15.83 24.28 -3.72
CA GLN A 459 15.13 23.69 -4.85
C GLN A 459 13.94 22.84 -4.43
N MET A 460 14.12 21.99 -3.42
CA MET A 460 13.05 21.14 -2.91
C MET A 460 11.84 21.93 -2.46
N PHE A 461 12.03 23.05 -1.80
CA PHE A 461 10.93 23.90 -1.37
C PHE A 461 10.12 24.46 -2.55
N SER A 462 10.80 24.80 -3.64
CA SER A 462 10.15 25.26 -4.90
C SER A 462 9.37 24.12 -5.57
N ILE A 463 9.95 22.90 -5.62
CA ILE A 463 9.30 21.70 -6.17
C ILE A 463 8.04 21.36 -5.38
N LEU A 464 8.13 21.27 -4.06
CA LEU A 464 6.99 20.94 -3.19
C LEU A 464 5.85 21.94 -3.37
N THR A 465 6.16 23.25 -3.48
CA THR A 465 5.16 24.29 -3.71
C THR A 465 4.46 24.11 -5.06
N MET A 466 5.22 23.77 -6.11
CA MET A 466 4.67 23.50 -7.44
C MET A 466 3.77 22.25 -7.43
N LEU A 467 4.19 21.18 -6.76
CA LEU A 467 3.41 19.95 -6.65
C LEU A 467 2.11 20.18 -5.89
N TRP A 468 2.15 20.98 -4.82
CA TRP A 468 0.95 21.37 -4.09
C TRP A 468 -0.03 22.17 -4.97
N ASN A 469 0.47 23.14 -5.73
CA ASN A 469 -0.35 23.87 -6.71
C ASN A 469 -1.04 22.92 -7.71
N GLY A 470 -0.31 21.91 -8.21
CA GLY A 470 -0.86 20.88 -9.09
C GLY A 470 -1.99 20.09 -8.43
N ALA A 471 -1.80 19.67 -7.18
CA ALA A 471 -2.79 18.95 -6.36
C ALA A 471 -4.05 19.80 -6.14
N LEU A 472 -3.89 21.08 -5.82
CA LEU A 472 -4.99 22.01 -5.60
C LEU A 472 -5.79 22.25 -6.88
N LYS A 473 -5.13 22.58 -7.99
CA LYS A 473 -5.81 22.83 -9.29
C LYS A 473 -6.65 21.63 -9.72
N GLN A 474 -6.09 20.42 -9.63
CA GLN A 474 -6.82 19.19 -9.96
C GLN A 474 -7.95 18.93 -8.95
N GLY A 475 -7.66 19.07 -7.66
CA GLY A 475 -8.62 18.84 -6.60
C GLY A 475 -9.85 19.74 -6.66
N ILE A 476 -9.68 21.03 -6.93
CA ILE A 476 -10.81 21.97 -7.16
C ILE A 476 -11.71 21.49 -8.29
N LYS A 477 -11.09 21.10 -9.41
CA LYS A 477 -11.84 20.59 -10.57
C LYS A 477 -12.68 19.37 -10.21
N GLN A 478 -12.08 18.40 -9.53
CA GLN A 478 -12.76 17.17 -9.11
C GLN A 478 -13.83 17.46 -8.03
N LYS A 479 -13.53 18.33 -7.08
CA LYS A 479 -14.46 18.69 -6.02
C LYS A 479 -15.73 19.35 -6.56
N LYS A 480 -15.62 20.25 -7.53
CA LYS A 480 -16.80 20.85 -8.20
C LYS A 480 -17.70 19.79 -8.86
N LEU A 481 -17.09 18.78 -9.51
CA LEU A 481 -17.84 17.68 -10.12
C LEU A 481 -18.48 16.77 -9.06
N PHE A 482 -17.78 16.49 -7.99
CA PHE A 482 -18.26 15.67 -6.88
C PHE A 482 -19.40 16.36 -6.11
N ASP A 483 -19.24 17.62 -5.75
CA ASP A 483 -20.23 18.40 -5.00
C ASP A 483 -21.53 18.63 -5.82
N SER A 484 -21.42 18.68 -7.17
CA SER A 484 -22.58 18.73 -8.08
C SER A 484 -23.25 17.36 -8.28
N GLY A 485 -22.68 16.28 -7.74
CA GLY A 485 -23.18 14.92 -7.94
C GLY A 485 -22.92 14.34 -9.35
N ALA A 486 -22.08 15.01 -10.17
CA ALA A 486 -21.73 14.55 -11.52
C ALA A 486 -20.81 13.32 -11.50
N ILE A 487 -20.01 13.15 -10.44
CA ILE A 487 -19.12 12.00 -10.21
C ILE A 487 -19.22 11.51 -8.77
N THR A 488 -18.92 10.24 -8.55
CA THR A 488 -18.73 9.62 -7.23
C THR A 488 -17.28 9.76 -6.77
N LEU A 489 -16.98 9.37 -5.52
CA LEU A 489 -15.61 9.33 -5.01
C LEU A 489 -14.73 8.37 -5.83
N ASP A 490 -15.28 7.23 -6.25
CA ASP A 490 -14.54 6.22 -7.01
C ASP A 490 -14.20 6.72 -8.43
N GLU A 491 -15.07 7.52 -9.05
CA GLU A 491 -14.88 8.10 -10.37
C GLU A 491 -13.99 9.35 -10.38
N ALA A 492 -13.78 9.97 -9.23
CA ALA A 492 -12.93 11.15 -9.13
C ALA A 492 -11.47 10.79 -9.45
N THR A 493 -10.81 11.55 -10.33
CA THR A 493 -9.37 11.42 -10.57
C THR A 493 -8.58 11.96 -9.39
N LYS A 494 -7.79 11.11 -8.74
CA LYS A 494 -6.99 11.44 -7.56
C LYS A 494 -5.62 11.97 -7.98
N TYR A 495 -4.98 12.72 -7.08
CA TYR A 495 -3.61 13.21 -7.25
C TYR A 495 -2.72 12.60 -6.16
N LEU A 496 -1.69 11.89 -6.56
CA LEU A 496 -0.79 11.18 -5.65
C LEU A 496 0.63 11.69 -5.78
N LEU A 497 1.21 12.05 -4.64
CA LEU A 497 2.61 12.38 -4.49
C LEU A 497 3.33 11.21 -3.82
N PHE A 498 4.24 10.57 -4.56
CA PHE A 498 5.13 9.54 -4.06
C PHE A 498 6.50 10.14 -3.76
N ILE A 499 7.06 9.82 -2.60
CA ILE A 499 8.36 10.30 -2.17
C ILE A 499 9.21 9.10 -1.76
N ASP A 500 10.27 8.87 -2.50
CA ASP A 500 11.30 7.91 -2.12
C ASP A 500 12.36 8.60 -1.23
N GLU A 501 12.93 7.84 -0.30
CA GLU A 501 13.95 8.31 0.65
C GLU A 501 13.53 9.56 1.44
N ALA A 502 12.32 9.54 1.99
CA ALA A 502 11.69 10.68 2.65
C ALA A 502 12.50 11.26 3.83
N HIS A 503 13.42 10.48 4.45
CA HIS A 503 14.31 10.96 5.51
C HIS A 503 15.23 12.11 5.06
N LYS A 504 15.47 12.26 3.76
CA LYS A 504 16.23 13.40 3.22
C LYS A 504 15.46 14.72 3.32
N TYR A 505 14.14 14.66 3.42
CA TYR A 505 13.25 15.83 3.49
C TYR A 505 12.61 15.96 4.87
N ILE A 506 12.23 14.83 5.46
CA ILE A 506 11.54 14.74 6.75
C ILE A 506 12.56 14.31 7.79
N ASN A 507 13.23 15.26 8.38
CA ASN A 507 14.24 15.02 9.42
C ASN A 507 14.32 16.21 10.39
N SER A 508 15.09 16.05 11.46
CA SER A 508 15.27 17.08 12.50
C SER A 508 15.90 18.38 12.02
N ASP A 509 16.62 18.36 10.91
CA ASP A 509 17.35 19.52 10.39
C ASP A 509 16.50 20.35 9.42
N ASN A 510 15.32 19.83 9.01
CA ASN A 510 14.46 20.44 8.00
C ASN A 510 13.02 20.65 8.50
N GLU A 511 12.87 21.41 9.57
CA GLU A 511 11.59 21.71 10.23
C GLU A 511 10.53 22.25 9.25
N LEU A 512 10.94 23.06 8.28
CA LEU A 512 10.03 23.67 7.31
C LEU A 512 9.44 22.68 6.34
N ALA A 513 10.21 21.68 5.91
CA ALA A 513 9.68 20.59 5.09
C ALA A 513 8.68 19.75 5.90
N VAL A 514 8.95 19.48 7.17
CA VAL A 514 8.02 18.77 8.05
C VAL A 514 6.70 19.55 8.18
N ASP A 515 6.75 20.86 8.40
CA ASP A 515 5.54 21.71 8.46
C ASP A 515 4.77 21.72 7.14
N PHE A 516 5.48 21.71 6.00
CA PHE A 516 4.85 21.60 4.69
C PHE A 516 4.09 20.27 4.55
N PHE A 517 4.71 19.14 4.89
CA PHE A 517 4.07 17.83 4.80
C PHE A 517 2.89 17.68 5.76
N ILE A 518 2.98 18.21 6.97
CA ILE A 518 1.84 18.27 7.91
C ILE A 518 0.67 19.04 7.29
N THR A 519 0.94 20.19 6.68
CA THR A 519 -0.07 21.01 6.02
C THR A 519 -0.66 20.29 4.81
N PHE A 520 0.19 19.66 4.00
CA PHE A 520 -0.23 18.85 2.86
C PHE A 520 -1.17 17.72 3.31
N GLU A 521 -0.80 16.92 4.31
CA GLU A 521 -1.63 15.81 4.79
C GLU A 521 -2.99 16.26 5.34
N ARG A 522 -3.04 17.41 6.02
CA ARG A 522 -4.30 17.96 6.54
C ARG A 522 -5.26 18.39 5.45
N GLU A 523 -4.74 19.01 4.40
CA GLU A 523 -5.55 19.62 3.35
C GLU A 523 -5.80 18.68 2.15
N ALA A 524 -4.85 17.80 1.83
CA ALA A 524 -4.87 16.94 0.65
C ALA A 524 -6.17 16.13 0.49
N ARG A 525 -6.70 15.60 1.60
CA ARG A 525 -7.94 14.82 1.61
C ARG A 525 -9.16 15.57 1.05
N LYS A 526 -9.20 16.91 1.20
CA LYS A 526 -10.29 17.75 0.70
C LYS A 526 -10.26 17.86 -0.82
N TYR A 527 -9.08 17.61 -1.41
CA TYR A 527 -8.79 17.79 -2.83
C TYR A 527 -8.46 16.48 -3.53
N PHE A 528 -8.98 15.34 -3.06
CA PHE A 528 -8.74 14.02 -3.63
C PHE A 528 -7.26 13.71 -3.84
N SER A 529 -6.42 14.18 -2.93
CA SER A 529 -4.98 14.03 -3.00
C SER A 529 -4.46 13.17 -1.86
N GLY A 530 -3.35 12.45 -2.09
CA GLY A 530 -2.67 11.62 -1.11
C GLY A 530 -1.17 11.72 -1.22
N LEU A 531 -0.48 11.49 -0.10
CA LEU A 531 0.96 11.44 0.02
C LEU A 531 1.38 10.01 0.39
N VAL A 532 2.28 9.43 -0.39
CA VAL A 532 2.88 8.12 -0.10
C VAL A 532 4.39 8.32 0.01
N PHE A 533 4.94 8.10 1.18
CA PHE A 533 6.36 8.32 1.39
C PHE A 533 7.06 7.12 2.02
N ALA A 534 8.24 6.81 1.49
CA ALA A 534 9.05 5.70 1.94
C ALA A 534 10.35 6.20 2.61
N THR A 535 10.75 5.54 3.68
CA THR A 535 11.99 5.86 4.40
C THR A 535 12.64 4.61 4.97
N HIS A 536 13.93 4.66 5.24
CA HIS A 536 14.70 3.52 5.72
C HIS A 536 14.36 3.16 7.16
N SER A 537 15.03 3.77 8.10
CA SER A 537 14.87 3.50 9.52
C SER A 537 14.07 4.60 10.19
N ILE A 538 13.30 4.23 11.19
CA ILE A 538 12.66 5.21 12.06
C ILE A 538 13.69 6.12 12.75
N ASN A 539 14.88 5.59 13.04
CA ASN A 539 15.98 6.34 13.66
C ASN A 539 16.57 7.42 12.73
N ASP A 540 16.47 7.26 11.41
CA ASP A 540 16.93 8.28 10.44
C ASP A 540 16.02 9.51 10.41
N VAL A 541 14.74 9.30 10.72
CA VAL A 541 13.72 10.35 10.79
C VAL A 541 13.69 10.98 12.18
N VAL A 542 13.91 10.17 13.21
CA VAL A 542 13.84 10.55 14.63
C VAL A 542 15.11 10.08 15.36
N PRO A 543 16.23 10.77 15.19
CA PRO A 543 17.43 10.52 15.99
C PRO A 543 17.16 10.72 17.48
N GLU A 544 17.82 9.94 18.35
CA GLU A 544 17.68 10.06 19.82
C GLU A 544 18.05 11.46 20.36
N SER A 545 18.86 12.21 19.62
CA SER A 545 19.29 13.58 19.94
C SER A 545 18.36 14.69 19.47
N SER A 546 17.22 14.36 18.85
CA SER A 546 16.30 15.35 18.26
C SER A 546 15.69 16.29 19.31
N ASP A 547 15.51 17.56 18.94
CA ASP A 547 14.78 18.53 19.73
C ASP A 547 13.32 18.04 19.93
N LYS A 548 12.82 18.19 21.15
CA LYS A 548 11.46 17.79 21.53
C LYS A 548 10.38 18.42 20.65
N THR A 549 10.62 19.64 20.16
CA THR A 549 9.68 20.37 19.31
C THR A 549 9.53 19.72 17.95
N ILE A 550 10.65 19.39 17.31
CA ILE A 550 10.68 18.73 15.99
C ILE A 550 10.17 17.30 16.10
N LEU A 551 10.57 16.57 17.15
CA LEU A 551 10.03 15.24 17.44
C LEU A 551 8.50 15.26 17.53
N GLY A 552 7.93 16.26 18.21
CA GLY A 552 6.47 16.45 18.28
C GLY A 552 5.83 16.69 16.90
N LYS A 553 6.48 17.44 16.02
CA LYS A 553 6.01 17.66 14.64
C LYS A 553 6.05 16.38 13.80
N ILE A 554 7.14 15.61 13.85
CA ILE A 554 7.28 14.34 13.14
C ILE A 554 6.26 13.32 13.65
N LYS A 555 6.04 13.25 14.97
CA LYS A 555 4.98 12.42 15.56
C LYS A 555 3.61 12.84 15.02
N THR A 556 3.33 14.14 14.95
CA THR A 556 2.09 14.67 14.36
C THR A 556 1.92 14.26 12.89
N LEU A 557 2.98 14.32 12.08
CA LEU A 557 2.96 13.87 10.69
C LEU A 557 2.56 12.39 10.59
N PHE A 558 3.18 11.53 11.41
CA PHE A 558 2.86 10.11 11.41
C PHE A 558 1.48 9.78 11.98
N GLU A 559 0.97 10.58 12.92
CA GLU A 559 -0.40 10.45 13.43
C GLU A 559 -1.45 10.82 12.37
N LEU A 560 -1.17 11.82 11.52
CA LEU A 560 -2.03 12.22 10.41
C LEU A 560 -2.04 11.17 9.28
N THR A 561 -0.94 10.42 9.12
CA THR A 561 -0.82 9.38 8.11
C THR A 561 -1.76 8.21 8.43
N GLN A 562 -2.70 7.90 7.53
CA GLN A 562 -3.75 6.88 7.74
C GLN A 562 -3.20 5.46 7.72
N TYR A 563 -2.26 5.19 6.80
CA TYR A 563 -1.71 3.86 6.53
C TYR A 563 -0.21 3.84 6.81
N LYS A 564 0.26 2.87 7.58
CA LYS A 564 1.68 2.70 7.85
C LYS A 564 2.08 1.26 7.59
N PHE A 565 2.94 1.06 6.60
CA PHE A 565 3.53 -0.22 6.25
C PHE A 565 4.89 -0.32 6.94
N ILE A 566 4.95 -1.11 7.99
CA ILE A 566 6.18 -1.33 8.76
C ILE A 566 6.80 -2.65 8.30
N MET A 567 7.85 -2.56 7.52
CA MET A 567 8.67 -3.68 7.05
C MET A 567 9.81 -3.93 8.04
N GLN A 568 10.75 -4.81 7.70
CA GLN A 568 11.88 -5.14 8.57
C GLN A 568 12.61 -3.90 9.09
N GLN A 569 12.85 -3.87 10.40
CA GLN A 569 13.65 -2.85 11.09
C GLN A 569 14.72 -3.53 11.94
N ASP A 570 15.78 -2.82 12.28
CA ASP A 570 16.81 -3.31 13.22
C ASP A 570 16.27 -3.42 14.65
N ASN A 571 16.89 -4.27 15.47
CA ASN A 571 16.55 -4.40 16.88
C ASN A 571 16.71 -3.09 17.67
N ASN A 572 17.63 -2.21 17.27
CA ASN A 572 17.83 -0.90 17.88
C ASN A 572 16.69 0.09 17.59
N ALA A 573 15.86 -0.17 16.58
CA ALA A 573 14.70 0.65 16.26
C ALA A 573 13.49 0.42 17.18
N LYS A 574 13.49 -0.65 18.01
CA LYS A 574 12.34 -1.02 18.85
C LYS A 574 11.86 0.13 19.73
N LYS A 575 12.78 0.81 20.42
CA LYS A 575 12.45 1.92 21.32
C LYS A 575 11.84 3.11 20.57
N ALA A 576 12.34 3.39 19.36
CA ALA A 576 11.79 4.45 18.51
C ALA A 576 10.38 4.07 18.01
N LEU A 577 10.18 2.80 17.60
CA LEU A 577 8.86 2.29 17.21
C LEU A 577 7.84 2.38 18.36
N GLU A 578 8.22 1.98 19.58
CA GLU A 578 7.38 2.13 20.78
C GLU A 578 6.98 3.60 21.03
N THR A 579 7.92 4.52 20.90
CA THR A 579 7.68 5.94 21.17
C THR A 579 6.80 6.60 20.10
N ILE A 580 7.06 6.31 18.83
CA ILE A 580 6.38 6.95 17.69
C ILE A 580 5.00 6.33 17.44
N PHE A 581 4.88 5.00 17.55
CA PHE A 581 3.64 4.27 17.31
C PHE A 581 2.99 3.79 18.61
N GLU A 582 3.18 4.55 19.70
CA GLU A 582 2.58 4.29 21.00
C GLU A 582 1.07 4.05 20.87
N GLY A 583 0.59 2.91 21.40
CA GLY A 583 -0.80 2.50 21.32
C GLY A 583 -1.28 2.04 19.93
N GLN A 584 -0.42 2.00 18.91
CA GLN A 584 -0.72 1.49 17.58
C GLN A 584 -0.09 0.11 17.32
N LEU A 585 1.07 -0.17 17.90
CA LEU A 585 1.74 -1.46 17.86
C LEU A 585 1.74 -2.08 19.26
N ASN A 586 1.52 -3.40 19.35
CA ASN A 586 1.71 -4.15 20.59
C ASN A 586 3.12 -4.74 20.68
N ASP A 587 3.51 -5.20 21.87
CA ASP A 587 4.86 -5.74 22.14
C ASP A 587 5.22 -6.92 21.21
N ASN A 588 4.26 -7.78 20.88
CA ASN A 588 4.49 -8.92 19.98
C ASN A 588 4.77 -8.44 18.55
N GLU A 589 4.03 -7.45 18.05
CA GLU A 589 4.26 -6.87 16.73
C GLU A 589 5.64 -6.21 16.66
N ILE A 590 6.00 -5.39 17.66
CA ILE A 590 7.31 -4.74 17.74
C ILE A 590 8.46 -5.78 17.79
N ASN A 591 8.27 -6.86 18.54
CA ASN A 591 9.27 -7.92 18.62
C ASN A 591 9.38 -8.76 17.33
N ASN A 592 8.32 -8.85 16.55
CA ASN A 592 8.32 -9.59 15.28
C ASN A 592 8.92 -8.79 14.10
N ILE A 593 8.78 -7.46 14.07
CA ILE A 593 9.27 -6.62 12.97
C ILE A 593 10.74 -6.88 12.60
N PRO A 594 11.69 -7.04 13.54
CA PRO A 594 13.08 -7.35 13.20
C PRO A 594 13.28 -8.74 12.56
N THR A 595 12.33 -9.63 12.68
CA THR A 595 12.40 -11.00 12.14
C THR A 595 11.78 -11.14 10.75
N PHE A 596 11.23 -10.06 10.20
CA PHE A 596 10.59 -10.07 8.89
C PHE A 596 11.57 -10.39 7.78
N GLY A 597 11.10 -11.16 6.80
CA GLY A 597 11.80 -11.36 5.54
C GLY A 597 11.52 -10.21 4.56
N GLN A 598 12.16 -10.27 3.39
CA GLN A 598 11.89 -9.35 2.29
C GLN A 598 10.42 -9.46 1.86
N GLY A 599 9.71 -8.34 1.80
CA GLY A 599 8.29 -8.28 1.43
C GLY A 599 7.32 -8.44 2.61
N ASP A 600 7.77 -8.90 3.77
CA ASP A 600 6.92 -8.96 4.96
C ASP A 600 6.65 -7.55 5.51
N THR A 601 5.42 -7.28 5.87
CA THR A 601 5.02 -5.97 6.41
C THR A 601 3.88 -6.09 7.40
N THR A 602 3.87 -5.20 8.39
CA THR A 602 2.68 -4.95 9.23
C THR A 602 2.04 -3.65 8.76
N LEU A 603 0.81 -3.72 8.29
CA LEU A 603 -0.01 -2.57 7.94
C LEU A 603 -0.80 -2.12 9.16
N ILE A 604 -0.52 -0.91 9.60
CA ILE A 604 -1.30 -0.18 10.60
C ILE A 604 -2.32 0.66 9.86
N ILE A 605 -3.60 0.46 10.15
CA ILE A 605 -4.69 1.32 9.70
C ILE A 605 -5.27 1.98 10.94
N ASN A 606 -5.16 3.31 11.05
CA ASN A 606 -5.64 4.02 12.24
C ASN A 606 -7.08 3.63 12.58
N GLY A 607 -7.29 3.12 13.79
CA GLY A 607 -8.60 2.70 14.30
C GLY A 607 -9.05 1.30 13.87
N MET A 608 -8.19 0.49 13.27
CA MET A 608 -8.41 -0.92 12.93
C MET A 608 -7.34 -1.81 13.56
N ASN A 609 -7.58 -3.12 13.59
CA ASN A 609 -6.55 -4.09 13.94
C ASN A 609 -5.44 -4.10 12.88
N ASN A 610 -4.21 -4.24 13.31
CA ASN A 610 -3.06 -4.35 12.42
C ASN A 610 -3.10 -5.66 11.62
N ILE A 611 -2.56 -5.61 10.41
CA ILE A 611 -2.54 -6.76 9.50
C ILE A 611 -1.09 -7.02 9.09
N THR A 612 -0.54 -8.18 9.47
CA THR A 612 0.78 -8.62 9.01
C THR A 612 0.60 -9.55 7.81
N PHE A 613 1.29 -9.23 6.71
CA PHE A 613 1.18 -9.97 5.46
C PHE A 613 2.48 -9.90 4.65
N HIS A 614 2.57 -10.76 3.65
CA HIS A 614 3.62 -10.73 2.63
C HIS A 614 3.13 -10.00 1.38
N VAL A 615 3.91 -9.04 0.89
CA VAL A 615 3.61 -8.31 -0.35
C VAL A 615 3.91 -9.19 -1.55
N GLU A 616 2.91 -9.49 -2.35
CA GLU A 616 3.04 -10.27 -3.56
C GLU A 616 3.26 -9.37 -4.79
N ILE A 617 4.19 -9.77 -5.64
CA ILE A 617 4.49 -9.11 -6.90
C ILE A 617 4.08 -10.09 -8.00
N SER A 618 3.23 -9.65 -8.93
CA SER A 618 3.03 -10.37 -10.18
C SER A 618 4.30 -10.20 -11.03
N GLU A 619 4.90 -11.31 -11.45
CA GLU A 619 5.98 -11.31 -12.43
C GLU A 619 5.59 -10.65 -13.76
#